data_a59d1bc8a1907807078545b4e8e4f46e
#
_entry.id   a59d1bc8a1907807078545b4e8e4f46e
#
_cell.length_a   1.000
_cell.length_b   1.000
_cell.length_c   1.000
_cell.angle_alpha   90.00
_cell.angle_beta   90.00
_cell.angle_gamma   90.00
#
_symmetry.space_group_name_H-M   'P 1'
#
loop_
_entity.id
_entity.type
_entity.pdbx_description
1 polymer ?
#
loop_
_entity_poly.entity_id
_entity_poly.type
_entity_poly.pdbx_seq_one_letter_code
_entity_poly.pdbx_strand_id
1 'polypeptide(L)'
;MRRTVWRIERKTICSEDGGATGAAWRVMNNHHVEIRYRGAVHRVASGMRIDQFLNDINGGIDDSVLSALVNRRQVMLDFPLRGVVELELVHYGEREGEAVYKRSVSLMFYDACAELFPKARLVIGQSLGNCYHYQVRGEHPLMKAMAPAIEKRMEEIFRERRPFQRNTVTIEEAEKFCREKGCEDKLLLLATRRSSTVHTITCGTFVDLAYGPYAPHTGCVPTFGVMPYEGGLLLRFPRRADRSHLPKFSPRPLLYKTYAETRRWQEVLGVENVGQLNRLCLNDRVRHLIRIAEGLHEKKISQIADEILSRQPRVRLVTIAGPSSSGKTTFAKRLGIQLLVNGIEMVSLSLDNYYVNREETPRDEQGRPDFEALEAIDLDLFHRHLSELMAGEEVLTPRFDFVTGRRRAEDDWVPMRLDDHQVLVVEGIHGLNNRLTQSVPREQK
;
A
#
# COMPACT_ATOMS: atom_id res chain seq x y z
N MET A 1 -19.26 17.92 21.20
CA MET A 1 -19.11 17.91 19.74
C MET A 1 -19.82 19.11 19.16
N ARG A 2 -19.14 20.18 18.88
CA ARG A 2 -19.71 21.42 18.33
C ARG A 2 -19.34 21.50 16.85
N ARG A 3 -20.36 21.45 15.99
CA ARG A 3 -20.22 21.72 14.54
C ARG A 3 -20.10 23.23 14.35
N THR A 4 -18.95 23.70 13.87
CA THR A 4 -18.79 25.07 13.42
C THR A 4 -19.29 25.16 11.98
N VAL A 5 -20.44 25.78 11.81
CA VAL A 5 -21.02 26.09 10.49
C VAL A 5 -20.51 27.44 10.07
N TRP A 6 -19.73 27.50 9.00
CA TRP A 6 -19.34 28.76 8.38
C TRP A 6 -20.53 29.32 7.59
N ARG A 7 -21.10 30.42 8.10
CA ARG A 7 -22.15 31.18 7.44
C ARG A 7 -21.50 32.26 6.59
N ILE A 8 -21.55 32.13 5.27
CA ILE A 8 -21.15 33.20 4.35
C ILE A 8 -22.33 34.18 4.26
N GLU A 9 -22.20 35.34 4.87
CA GLU A 9 -23.14 36.44 4.65
C GLU A 9 -22.89 37.09 3.29
N ARG A 10 -23.89 36.96 2.41
CA ARG A 10 -23.94 37.76 1.18
C ARG A 10 -24.41 39.17 1.55
N LYS A 11 -23.51 40.14 1.55
CA LYS A 11 -23.88 41.55 1.49
C LYS A 11 -24.13 41.90 0.02
N THR A 12 -25.41 42.03 -0.33
CA THR A 12 -25.87 42.65 -1.56
C THR A 12 -25.68 44.16 -1.41
N ILE A 13 -24.77 44.72 -2.15
CA ILE A 13 -24.67 46.18 -2.33
C ILE A 13 -25.23 46.45 -3.72
N CYS A 14 -26.49 46.85 -3.79
CA CYS A 14 -27.03 47.59 -4.92
C CYS A 14 -26.79 49.07 -4.67
N SER A 15 -26.01 49.73 -5.54
CA SER A 15 -26.14 51.13 -5.82
C SER A 15 -26.05 51.31 -7.33
N GLU A 16 -27.15 51.79 -7.85
CA GLU A 16 -27.25 52.37 -9.20
C GLU A 16 -26.31 53.57 -9.26
N ASP A 17 -25.42 53.59 -10.25
CA ASP A 17 -25.21 54.78 -11.11
C ASP A 17 -24.06 54.47 -12.11
N GLY A 18 -24.39 54.70 -13.32
CA GLY A 18 -23.66 55.24 -14.46
C GLY A 18 -22.23 54.84 -14.77
N GLY A 19 -22.06 54.07 -15.85
CA GLY A 19 -20.98 54.34 -16.83
C GLY A 19 -19.55 54.16 -16.36
N ALA A 20 -19.04 52.94 -16.36
CA ALA A 20 -17.60 52.75 -16.41
C ALA A 20 -17.25 51.66 -17.46
N THR A 21 -16.66 52.19 -18.47
CA THR A 21 -16.08 51.54 -19.65
C THR A 21 -15.20 50.32 -19.31
N GLY A 22 -15.16 49.33 -20.22
CA GLY A 22 -14.45 48.06 -20.18
C GLY A 22 -12.95 48.09 -19.88
N ALA A 23 -12.40 49.17 -19.30
CA ALA A 23 -11.01 49.30 -18.85
C ALA A 23 -10.81 48.83 -17.40
N ALA A 24 -11.87 48.86 -16.56
CA ALA A 24 -11.77 48.49 -15.12
C ALA A 24 -11.58 47.00 -14.86
N TRP A 25 -11.99 46.13 -15.76
CA TRP A 25 -11.80 44.67 -15.65
C TRP A 25 -10.41 44.17 -16.04
N ARG A 26 -9.59 44.98 -16.70
CA ARG A 26 -8.19 44.65 -17.09
C ARG A 26 -7.17 44.94 -15.98
N VAL A 27 -7.50 45.68 -14.95
CA VAL A 27 -6.56 46.08 -13.87
C VAL A 27 -6.52 45.07 -12.70
N MET A 28 -7.44 44.11 -12.65
CA MET A 28 -7.48 43.12 -11.55
C MET A 28 -6.69 41.82 -11.79
N ASN A 29 -5.93 41.68 -12.89
CA ASN A 29 -5.28 40.41 -13.25
C ASN A 29 -3.76 40.34 -13.00
N ASN A 30 -3.17 41.21 -12.22
CA ASN A 30 -1.78 41.10 -11.78
C ASN A 30 -1.68 40.55 -10.34
N HIS A 31 -2.38 39.46 -10.05
CA HIS A 31 -2.17 38.75 -8.81
C HIS A 31 -0.86 37.98 -8.87
N HIS A 32 0.13 38.46 -8.14
CA HIS A 32 1.36 37.74 -7.90
C HIS A 32 1.12 36.70 -6.80
N VAL A 33 1.72 35.53 -6.98
CA VAL A 33 1.77 34.43 -5.99
C VAL A 33 3.09 34.50 -5.25
N GLU A 34 3.07 34.37 -3.93
CA GLU A 34 4.28 34.23 -3.15
C GLU A 34 4.62 32.74 -2.98
N ILE A 35 5.81 32.36 -3.45
CA ILE A 35 6.33 30.98 -3.35
C ILE A 35 7.49 30.99 -2.36
N ARG A 36 7.34 30.22 -1.28
CA ARG A 36 8.43 29.92 -0.36
C ARG A 36 9.12 28.64 -0.83
N TYR A 37 10.35 28.80 -1.33
CA TYR A 37 11.13 27.69 -1.86
C TYR A 37 12.59 27.79 -1.40
N ARG A 38 13.12 26.74 -0.76
CA ARG A 38 14.51 26.69 -0.23
C ARG A 38 14.90 27.89 0.65
N GLY A 39 13.98 28.35 1.48
CA GLY A 39 14.19 29.48 2.39
C GLY A 39 14.09 30.88 1.75
N ALA A 40 13.90 30.97 0.43
CA ALA A 40 13.68 32.22 -0.29
C ALA A 40 12.19 32.45 -0.61
N VAL A 41 11.79 33.70 -0.73
CA VAL A 41 10.43 34.08 -1.19
C VAL A 41 10.51 34.61 -2.61
N HIS A 42 9.79 33.98 -3.51
CA HIS A 42 9.71 34.37 -4.93
C HIS A 42 8.31 34.90 -5.23
N ARG A 43 8.21 35.92 -6.07
CA ARG A 43 6.94 36.48 -6.56
C ARG A 43 6.80 36.19 -8.05
N VAL A 44 5.77 35.45 -8.41
CA VAL A 44 5.50 35.03 -9.79
C VAL A 44 4.05 35.31 -10.17
N ALA A 45 3.74 35.27 -11.48
CA ALA A 45 2.37 35.44 -11.97
C ALA A 45 1.47 34.31 -11.46
N SER A 46 0.24 34.63 -11.06
CA SER A 46 -0.75 33.63 -10.65
C SER A 46 -1.07 32.68 -11.79
N GLY A 47 -1.05 31.37 -11.51
CA GLY A 47 -1.25 30.33 -12.52
C GLY A 47 0.04 29.85 -13.21
N MET A 48 1.21 30.41 -12.89
CA MET A 48 2.49 29.85 -13.33
C MET A 48 2.60 28.40 -12.87
N ARG A 49 3.03 27.51 -13.75
CA ARG A 49 3.23 26.09 -13.41
C ARG A 49 4.53 25.90 -12.63
N ILE A 50 4.60 24.84 -11.81
CA ILE A 50 5.82 24.53 -11.04
C ILE A 50 7.00 24.28 -11.97
N ASP A 51 6.82 23.55 -13.08
CA ASP A 51 7.88 23.29 -14.05
C ASP A 51 8.43 24.60 -14.70
N GLN A 52 7.56 25.55 -15.02
CA GLN A 52 7.98 26.87 -15.53
C GLN A 52 8.77 27.63 -14.46
N PHE A 53 8.25 27.70 -13.23
CA PHE A 53 8.94 28.35 -12.12
C PHE A 53 10.34 27.75 -11.88
N LEU A 54 10.48 26.42 -11.88
CA LEU A 54 11.76 25.74 -11.68
C LEU A 54 12.74 25.99 -12.84
N ASN A 55 12.25 26.02 -14.07
CA ASN A 55 13.06 26.37 -15.23
C ASN A 55 13.60 27.82 -15.14
N ASP A 56 12.75 28.76 -14.73
CA ASP A 56 13.13 30.18 -14.62
C ASP A 56 14.21 30.41 -13.57
N ILE A 57 14.16 29.68 -12.42
CA ILE A 57 15.11 29.90 -11.33
C ILE A 57 16.36 29.02 -11.38
N ASN A 58 16.27 27.81 -11.97
CA ASN A 58 17.36 26.83 -11.98
C ASN A 58 17.95 26.60 -13.38
N GLY A 59 17.38 27.17 -14.44
CA GLY A 59 17.78 26.91 -15.82
C GLY A 59 17.45 25.53 -16.34
N GLY A 60 16.62 24.77 -15.61
CA GLY A 60 16.20 23.40 -15.95
C GLY A 60 15.69 22.62 -14.75
N ILE A 61 15.09 21.47 -15.03
CA ILE A 61 14.61 20.53 -14.00
C ILE A 61 15.44 19.24 -14.11
N ASP A 62 16.04 18.84 -12.99
CA ASP A 62 16.75 17.57 -12.89
C ASP A 62 15.75 16.39 -12.94
N ASP A 63 16.10 15.33 -13.70
CA ASP A 63 15.28 14.11 -13.83
C ASP A 63 15.11 13.34 -12.51
N SER A 64 15.81 13.72 -11.45
CA SER A 64 15.59 13.18 -10.11
C SER A 64 14.33 13.74 -9.44
N VAL A 65 13.82 14.89 -9.91
CA VAL A 65 12.60 15.52 -9.39
C VAL A 65 11.38 14.85 -10.00
N LEU A 66 10.60 14.16 -9.19
CA LEU A 66 9.46 13.36 -9.66
C LEU A 66 8.12 14.08 -9.50
N SER A 67 7.99 14.92 -8.49
CA SER A 67 6.77 15.68 -8.19
C SER A 67 7.08 16.80 -7.20
N ALA A 68 6.08 17.51 -6.71
CA ALA A 68 6.26 18.53 -5.68
C ALA A 68 5.17 18.43 -4.60
N LEU A 69 5.48 18.96 -3.41
CA LEU A 69 4.51 19.26 -2.36
C LEU A 69 4.18 20.76 -2.42
N VAL A 70 2.92 21.07 -2.59
CA VAL A 70 2.37 22.44 -2.51
C VAL A 70 1.51 22.49 -1.26
N ASN A 71 1.96 23.23 -0.24
CA ASN A 71 1.31 23.29 1.06
C ASN A 71 1.02 21.87 1.61
N ARG A 72 2.01 20.98 1.57
CA ARG A 72 1.96 19.56 1.98
C ARG A 72 1.09 18.67 1.11
N ARG A 73 0.50 19.17 0.04
CA ARG A 73 -0.27 18.35 -0.93
C ARG A 73 0.62 17.97 -2.10
N GLN A 74 0.76 16.69 -2.36
CA GLN A 74 1.54 16.18 -3.49
C GLN A 74 0.84 16.44 -4.83
N VAL A 75 1.57 17.03 -5.78
CA VAL A 75 1.09 17.39 -7.11
C VAL A 75 2.14 17.09 -8.18
N MET A 76 1.73 17.01 -9.44
CA MET A 76 2.64 16.95 -10.59
C MET A 76 3.29 18.32 -10.83
N LEU A 77 4.38 18.36 -11.61
CA LEU A 77 5.09 19.61 -11.86
C LEU A 77 4.35 20.56 -12.82
N ASP A 78 3.32 20.09 -13.51
CA ASP A 78 2.42 20.92 -14.33
C ASP A 78 1.35 21.66 -13.53
N PHE A 79 1.35 21.51 -12.19
CA PHE A 79 0.34 22.12 -11.32
C PHE A 79 0.48 23.65 -11.29
N PRO A 80 -0.63 24.42 -11.53
CA PRO A 80 -0.61 25.87 -11.48
C PRO A 80 -0.59 26.41 -10.06
N LEU A 81 0.34 27.29 -9.78
CA LEU A 81 0.53 27.95 -8.48
C LEU A 81 -0.46 29.09 -8.26
N ARG A 82 -1.10 29.13 -7.10
CA ARG A 82 -2.07 30.16 -6.72
C ARG A 82 -2.01 30.45 -5.22
N GLY A 83 -2.13 31.72 -4.85
CA GLY A 83 -2.09 32.14 -3.44
C GLY A 83 -0.69 32.09 -2.84
N VAL A 84 -0.57 31.93 -1.53
CA VAL A 84 0.72 31.74 -0.84
C VAL A 84 1.05 30.26 -0.85
N VAL A 85 2.22 29.92 -1.35
CA VAL A 85 2.66 28.54 -1.60
C VAL A 85 3.95 28.25 -0.86
N GLU A 86 3.95 27.20 -0.06
CA GLU A 86 5.15 26.50 0.41
C GLU A 86 5.43 25.36 -0.58
N LEU A 87 6.58 25.41 -1.25
CA LEU A 87 6.97 24.47 -2.30
C LEU A 87 8.17 23.63 -1.86
N GLU A 88 7.99 22.31 -1.87
CA GLU A 88 9.06 21.33 -1.67
C GLU A 88 9.10 20.38 -2.85
N LEU A 89 10.30 19.99 -3.29
CA LEU A 89 10.47 19.02 -4.38
C LEU A 89 10.52 17.61 -3.80
N VAL A 90 9.93 16.67 -4.52
CA VAL A 90 9.87 15.26 -4.13
C VAL A 90 10.79 14.44 -5.02
N HIS A 91 11.74 13.75 -4.39
CA HIS A 91 12.72 12.89 -5.03
C HIS A 91 12.45 11.39 -4.75
N TYR A 92 13.12 10.50 -5.48
CA TYR A 92 12.90 9.05 -5.35
C TYR A 92 13.13 8.49 -3.94
N GLY A 93 14.13 8.98 -3.22
CA GLY A 93 14.50 8.50 -1.87
C GLY A 93 13.41 8.67 -0.80
N GLU A 94 12.38 9.46 -1.08
CA GLU A 94 11.24 9.71 -0.20
C GLU A 94 10.11 8.70 -0.47
N ARG A 95 9.22 8.49 0.52
CA ARG A 95 8.08 7.58 0.38
C ARG A 95 7.14 8.02 -0.74
N GLU A 96 6.87 9.30 -0.83
CA GLU A 96 6.04 9.95 -1.84
C GLU A 96 6.65 9.80 -3.24
N GLY A 97 7.98 9.96 -3.34
CA GLY A 97 8.72 9.82 -4.58
C GLY A 97 8.77 8.39 -5.09
N GLU A 98 8.95 7.41 -4.21
CA GLU A 98 8.87 5.99 -4.55
C GLU A 98 7.50 5.63 -5.15
N ALA A 99 6.42 6.17 -4.57
CA ALA A 99 5.06 5.93 -5.07
C ALA A 99 4.84 6.53 -6.47
N VAL A 100 5.35 7.74 -6.73
CA VAL A 100 5.31 8.37 -8.06
C VAL A 100 6.10 7.55 -9.07
N TYR A 101 7.30 7.13 -8.71
CA TYR A 101 8.16 6.32 -9.56
C TYR A 101 7.49 5.03 -10.00
N LYS A 102 7.02 4.22 -9.03
CA LYS A 102 6.35 2.94 -9.30
C LYS A 102 5.12 3.12 -10.19
N ARG A 103 4.35 4.19 -9.97
CA ARG A 103 3.17 4.52 -10.77
C ARG A 103 3.53 4.90 -12.20
N SER A 104 4.59 5.70 -12.37
CA SER A 104 5.09 6.12 -13.67
C SER A 104 5.67 4.97 -14.48
N VAL A 105 6.49 4.10 -13.85
CA VAL A 105 7.00 2.87 -14.49
C VAL A 105 5.86 1.93 -14.87
N SER A 106 4.83 1.80 -14.01
CA SER A 106 3.65 0.98 -14.32
C SER A 106 2.90 1.50 -15.55
N LEU A 107 2.74 2.81 -15.68
CA LEU A 107 2.08 3.40 -16.85
C LEU A 107 2.90 3.18 -18.12
N MET A 108 4.22 3.35 -18.07
CA MET A 108 5.13 3.04 -19.17
C MET A 108 5.08 1.55 -19.57
N PHE A 109 4.94 0.64 -18.57
CA PHE A 109 4.75 -0.79 -18.82
C PHE A 109 3.44 -1.09 -19.53
N TYR A 110 2.34 -0.42 -19.16
CA TYR A 110 1.07 -0.52 -19.88
C TYR A 110 1.17 -0.01 -21.31
N ASP A 111 1.84 1.12 -21.56
CA ASP A 111 2.04 1.69 -22.88
C ASP A 111 2.83 0.74 -23.78
N ALA A 112 3.98 0.23 -23.30
CA ALA A 112 4.79 -0.74 -24.03
C ALA A 112 4.01 -2.03 -24.36
N CYS A 113 3.22 -2.54 -23.41
CA CYS A 113 2.41 -3.73 -23.63
C CYS A 113 1.29 -3.49 -24.65
N ALA A 114 0.62 -2.32 -24.60
CA ALA A 114 -0.46 -1.97 -25.53
C ALA A 114 0.05 -1.81 -26.96
N GLU A 115 1.26 -1.26 -27.15
CA GLU A 115 1.89 -1.15 -28.47
C GLU A 115 2.27 -2.51 -29.05
N LEU A 116 2.86 -3.40 -28.25
CA LEU A 116 3.37 -4.69 -28.75
C LEU A 116 2.28 -5.77 -28.81
N PHE A 117 1.34 -5.75 -27.88
CA PHE A 117 0.35 -6.79 -27.67
C PHE A 117 -1.05 -6.19 -27.47
N PRO A 118 -1.66 -5.56 -28.48
CA PRO A 118 -2.91 -4.81 -28.34
C PRO A 118 -4.12 -5.65 -27.93
N LYS A 119 -4.05 -7.00 -28.08
CA LYS A 119 -5.08 -7.92 -27.63
C LYS A 119 -4.85 -8.44 -26.20
N ALA A 120 -3.67 -8.22 -25.64
CA ALA A 120 -3.35 -8.59 -24.26
C ALA A 120 -3.82 -7.50 -23.30
N ARG A 121 -4.41 -7.92 -22.18
CA ARG A 121 -4.84 -7.01 -21.11
C ARG A 121 -4.06 -7.32 -19.84
N LEU A 122 -3.32 -6.35 -19.35
CA LEU A 122 -2.63 -6.43 -18.07
C LEU A 122 -3.60 -6.13 -16.92
N VAL A 123 -3.63 -7.02 -15.95
CA VAL A 123 -4.39 -6.83 -14.71
C VAL A 123 -3.42 -6.82 -13.55
N ILE A 124 -3.29 -5.65 -12.90
CA ILE A 124 -2.40 -5.50 -11.77
C ILE A 124 -2.86 -6.37 -10.60
N GLY A 125 -1.91 -7.07 -10.01
CA GLY A 125 -2.11 -7.85 -8.79
C GLY A 125 -1.45 -7.20 -7.58
N GLN A 126 -1.00 -8.03 -6.65
CA GLN A 126 -0.40 -7.58 -5.41
C GLN A 126 1.10 -7.31 -5.55
N SER A 127 1.65 -6.59 -4.58
CA SER A 127 3.08 -6.40 -4.42
C SER A 127 3.75 -7.68 -3.91
N LEU A 128 4.82 -8.10 -4.57
CA LEU A 128 5.68 -9.20 -4.15
C LEU A 128 7.09 -8.65 -3.83
N GLY A 129 7.24 -8.02 -2.68
CA GLY A 129 8.44 -7.26 -2.35
C GLY A 129 8.55 -5.99 -3.21
N ASN A 130 9.70 -5.79 -3.88
CA ASN A 130 9.89 -4.64 -4.77
C ASN A 130 9.40 -4.92 -6.21
N CYS A 131 8.32 -5.69 -6.36
CA CYS A 131 7.73 -6.05 -7.65
C CYS A 131 6.21 -5.94 -7.57
N TYR A 132 5.58 -5.65 -8.71
CA TYR A 132 4.15 -5.85 -8.89
C TYR A 132 3.93 -7.05 -9.81
N HIS A 133 3.04 -7.96 -9.40
CA HIS A 133 2.62 -9.07 -10.25
C HIS A 133 1.45 -8.63 -11.12
N TYR A 134 1.55 -8.94 -12.42
CA TYR A 134 0.50 -8.70 -13.40
C TYR A 134 0.04 -10.02 -14.00
N GLN A 135 -1.26 -10.23 -14.00
CA GLN A 135 -1.86 -11.25 -14.85
C GLN A 135 -2.02 -10.69 -16.26
N VAL A 136 -1.86 -11.56 -17.24
CA VAL A 136 -2.11 -11.23 -18.65
C VAL A 136 -3.35 -12.00 -19.08
N ARG A 137 -4.36 -11.27 -19.55
CA ARG A 137 -5.63 -11.82 -20.09
C ARG A 137 -5.72 -11.53 -21.58
N GLY A 138 -6.57 -12.26 -22.30
CA GLY A 138 -6.72 -12.11 -23.75
C GLY A 138 -5.72 -12.94 -24.56
N GLU A 139 -5.56 -12.62 -25.84
CA GLU A 139 -4.60 -13.30 -26.72
C GLU A 139 -3.20 -12.72 -26.49
N HIS A 140 -2.26 -13.57 -26.12
CA HIS A 140 -0.88 -13.18 -25.87
C HIS A 140 0.11 -14.32 -26.11
N PRO A 141 1.37 -14.05 -26.46
CA PRO A 141 2.45 -15.04 -26.47
C PRO A 141 2.76 -15.60 -25.09
N LEU A 142 3.63 -16.60 -25.02
CA LEU A 142 4.15 -17.10 -23.74
C LEU A 142 4.87 -15.98 -22.97
N MET A 143 4.69 -15.94 -21.64
CA MET A 143 5.28 -14.92 -20.75
C MET A 143 6.81 -14.80 -20.92
N LYS A 144 7.49 -15.91 -21.21
CA LYS A 144 8.94 -15.93 -21.47
C LYS A 144 9.34 -15.14 -22.72
N ALA A 145 8.46 -15.01 -23.71
CA ALA A 145 8.67 -14.20 -24.91
C ALA A 145 8.22 -12.75 -24.69
N MET A 146 7.12 -12.54 -23.98
CA MET A 146 6.59 -11.20 -23.71
C MET A 146 7.51 -10.36 -22.84
N ALA A 147 8.05 -10.92 -21.77
CA ALA A 147 8.81 -10.16 -20.78
C ALA A 147 10.01 -9.41 -21.41
N PRO A 148 10.94 -10.04 -22.14
CA PRO A 148 12.07 -9.35 -22.74
C PRO A 148 11.65 -8.37 -23.85
N ALA A 149 10.58 -8.67 -24.60
CA ALA A 149 10.09 -7.76 -25.64
C ALA A 149 9.54 -6.46 -25.03
N ILE A 150 8.74 -6.58 -23.97
CA ILE A 150 8.21 -5.42 -23.25
C ILE A 150 9.33 -4.63 -22.59
N GLU A 151 10.28 -5.29 -21.91
CA GLU A 151 11.41 -4.62 -21.26
C GLU A 151 12.21 -3.79 -22.26
N LYS A 152 12.56 -4.38 -23.42
CA LYS A 152 13.24 -3.68 -24.50
C LYS A 152 12.42 -2.46 -25.00
N ARG A 153 11.10 -2.61 -25.17
CA ARG A 153 10.25 -1.49 -25.60
C ARG A 153 10.18 -0.38 -24.54
N MET A 154 10.12 -0.74 -23.27
CA MET A 154 10.20 0.22 -22.17
C MET A 154 11.52 0.98 -22.14
N GLU A 155 12.66 0.35 -22.46
CA GLU A 155 13.94 1.05 -22.61
C GLU A 155 13.93 2.06 -23.76
N GLU A 156 13.28 1.74 -24.87
CA GLU A 156 13.11 2.67 -25.98
C GLU A 156 12.23 3.87 -25.56
N ILE A 157 11.08 3.61 -24.94
CA ILE A 157 10.15 4.62 -24.39
C ILE A 157 10.85 5.52 -23.34
N PHE A 158 11.70 4.95 -22.51
CA PHE A 158 12.53 5.72 -21.57
C PHE A 158 13.42 6.73 -22.31
N ARG A 159 14.09 6.31 -23.40
CA ARG A 159 14.97 7.19 -24.21
C ARG A 159 14.16 8.24 -24.98
N GLU A 160 12.94 7.92 -25.40
CA GLU A 160 12.00 8.86 -26.06
C GLU A 160 11.55 9.99 -25.13
N ARG A 161 11.68 9.86 -23.80
CA ARG A 161 11.28 10.85 -22.79
C ARG A 161 9.83 11.28 -22.95
N ARG A 162 8.92 10.31 -23.17
CA ARG A 162 7.48 10.58 -23.36
C ARG A 162 6.90 11.29 -22.13
N PRO A 163 6.18 12.41 -22.29
CA PRO A 163 5.56 13.10 -21.18
C PRO A 163 4.39 12.29 -20.60
N PHE A 164 4.24 12.34 -19.28
CA PHE A 164 3.02 11.90 -18.61
C PHE A 164 2.05 13.08 -18.53
N GLN A 165 0.98 13.04 -19.34
CA GLN A 165 0.05 14.15 -19.47
C GLN A 165 -1.25 13.86 -18.73
N ARG A 166 -1.56 14.69 -17.74
CA ARG A 166 -2.80 14.63 -16.98
C ARG A 166 -3.85 15.53 -17.61
N ASN A 167 -5.03 14.96 -17.88
CA ASN A 167 -6.17 15.69 -18.38
C ASN A 167 -7.35 15.58 -17.42
N THR A 168 -8.27 16.54 -17.48
CA THR A 168 -9.56 16.47 -16.79
C THR A 168 -10.63 16.32 -17.86
N VAL A 169 -11.41 15.25 -17.75
CA VAL A 169 -12.49 14.92 -18.68
C VAL A 169 -13.81 14.75 -17.93
N THR A 170 -14.94 14.86 -18.61
CA THR A 170 -16.24 14.54 -18.00
C THR A 170 -16.38 13.04 -17.76
N ILE A 171 -17.33 12.65 -16.88
CA ILE A 171 -17.62 11.23 -16.65
C ILE A 171 -18.05 10.56 -17.96
N GLU A 172 -18.90 11.23 -18.76
CA GLU A 172 -19.43 10.73 -20.04
C GLU A 172 -18.31 10.46 -21.05
N GLU A 173 -17.33 11.38 -21.16
CA GLU A 173 -16.15 11.19 -22.01
C GLU A 173 -15.30 10.00 -21.57
N ALA A 174 -15.07 9.87 -20.25
CA ALA A 174 -14.34 8.75 -19.67
C ALA A 174 -15.07 7.42 -19.89
N GLU A 175 -16.39 7.38 -19.71
CA GLU A 175 -17.20 6.19 -19.98
C GLU A 175 -17.17 5.79 -21.46
N LYS A 176 -17.30 6.76 -22.38
CA LYS A 176 -17.20 6.52 -23.82
C LYS A 176 -15.85 5.86 -24.16
N PHE A 177 -14.75 6.44 -23.67
CA PHE A 177 -13.41 5.86 -23.82
C PHE A 177 -13.31 4.45 -23.27
N CYS A 178 -13.83 4.21 -22.06
CA CYS A 178 -13.80 2.89 -21.43
C CYS A 178 -14.62 1.84 -22.21
N ARG A 179 -15.76 2.22 -22.81
CA ARG A 179 -16.57 1.33 -23.67
C ARG A 179 -15.80 0.96 -24.94
N GLU A 180 -15.19 1.94 -25.60
CA GLU A 180 -14.39 1.72 -26.81
C GLU A 180 -13.19 0.78 -26.58
N LYS A 181 -12.59 0.86 -25.38
CA LYS A 181 -11.45 0.01 -24.98
C LYS A 181 -11.83 -1.29 -24.25
N GLY A 182 -13.13 -1.56 -24.04
CA GLY A 182 -13.60 -2.76 -23.32
C GLY A 182 -13.21 -2.80 -21.84
N CYS A 183 -13.05 -1.63 -21.19
CA CYS A 183 -12.64 -1.53 -19.79
C CYS A 183 -13.85 -1.57 -18.84
N GLU A 184 -14.52 -2.73 -18.72
CA GLU A 184 -15.74 -2.90 -17.92
C GLU A 184 -15.55 -2.57 -16.44
N ASP A 185 -14.40 -2.94 -15.86
CA ASP A 185 -14.04 -2.65 -14.48
C ASP A 185 -14.03 -1.13 -14.18
N LYS A 186 -13.54 -0.33 -15.14
CA LYS A 186 -13.53 1.13 -15.04
C LYS A 186 -14.91 1.73 -15.26
N LEU A 187 -15.71 1.19 -16.18
CA LEU A 187 -17.11 1.59 -16.34
C LEU A 187 -17.91 1.42 -15.04
N LEU A 188 -17.77 0.27 -14.38
CA LEU A 188 -18.42 0.03 -13.08
C LEU A 188 -17.94 0.99 -12.00
N LEU A 189 -16.65 1.35 -12.00
CA LEU A 189 -16.09 2.32 -11.06
C LEU A 189 -16.62 3.74 -11.34
N LEU A 190 -16.68 4.17 -12.60
CA LEU A 190 -17.19 5.48 -13.02
C LEU A 190 -18.67 5.64 -12.68
N ALA A 191 -19.48 4.62 -12.92
CA ALA A 191 -20.92 4.61 -12.62
C ALA A 191 -21.25 4.87 -11.14
N THR A 192 -20.30 4.69 -10.23
CA THR A 192 -20.47 4.94 -8.79
C THR A 192 -19.84 6.24 -8.30
N ARG A 193 -19.22 7.01 -9.19
CA ARG A 193 -18.61 8.30 -8.84
C ARG A 193 -19.69 9.40 -8.69
N ARG A 194 -19.45 10.31 -7.74
CA ARG A 194 -20.31 11.49 -7.51
C ARG A 194 -19.79 12.77 -8.15
N SER A 195 -18.55 12.74 -8.68
CA SER A 195 -17.93 13.89 -9.36
C SER A 195 -18.40 13.93 -10.81
N SER A 196 -18.63 15.10 -11.38
CA SER A 196 -18.93 15.30 -12.80
C SER A 196 -17.69 15.13 -13.70
N THR A 197 -16.51 15.13 -13.13
CA THR A 197 -15.24 15.00 -13.86
C THR A 197 -14.32 14.00 -13.22
N VAL A 198 -13.41 13.45 -14.02
CA VAL A 198 -12.29 12.59 -13.57
C VAL A 198 -10.99 13.05 -14.23
N HIS A 199 -9.89 12.66 -13.59
CA HIS A 199 -8.58 12.85 -14.18
C HIS A 199 -8.16 11.60 -14.95
N THR A 200 -7.66 11.80 -16.16
CA THR A 200 -6.97 10.78 -16.95
C THR A 200 -5.48 11.09 -17.03
N ILE A 201 -4.70 10.08 -17.33
CA ILE A 201 -3.26 10.18 -17.56
C ILE A 201 -2.90 9.48 -18.86
N THR A 202 -2.04 10.10 -19.64
CA THR A 202 -1.59 9.58 -20.94
C THR A 202 -0.07 9.36 -20.92
N CYS A 203 0.37 8.24 -21.49
CA CYS A 203 1.76 7.99 -21.86
C CYS A 203 1.74 7.42 -23.27
N GLY A 204 2.38 8.10 -24.23
CA GLY A 204 2.31 7.71 -25.64
C GLY A 204 0.87 7.59 -26.15
N THR A 205 0.50 6.38 -26.55
CA THR A 205 -0.86 6.05 -27.01
C THR A 205 -1.77 5.48 -25.93
N PHE A 206 -1.22 5.14 -24.78
CA PHE A 206 -1.96 4.55 -23.67
C PHE A 206 -2.58 5.64 -22.77
N VAL A 207 -3.86 5.49 -22.49
CA VAL A 207 -4.64 6.38 -21.62
C VAL A 207 -5.26 5.56 -20.49
N ASP A 208 -5.22 6.09 -19.27
CA ASP A 208 -5.88 5.49 -18.11
C ASP A 208 -6.47 6.56 -17.16
N LEU A 209 -7.24 6.13 -16.17
CA LEU A 209 -7.63 6.98 -15.05
C LEU A 209 -6.40 7.32 -14.20
N ALA A 210 -6.27 8.57 -13.79
CA ALA A 210 -5.15 9.02 -12.96
C ALA A 210 -5.41 8.73 -11.47
N TYR A 211 -4.49 7.98 -10.86
CA TYR A 211 -4.59 7.58 -9.44
C TYR A 211 -3.66 8.38 -8.51
N GLY A 212 -3.05 9.43 -9.00
CA GLY A 212 -2.17 10.32 -8.21
C GLY A 212 -1.15 11.03 -9.10
N PRO A 213 -0.14 11.69 -8.53
CA PRO A 213 0.93 12.31 -9.29
C PRO A 213 1.80 11.29 -10.02
N TYR A 214 2.27 11.67 -11.20
CA TYR A 214 3.25 10.96 -12.03
C TYR A 214 4.49 11.82 -12.20
N ALA A 215 5.61 11.21 -12.59
CA ALA A 215 6.81 11.91 -12.99
C ALA A 215 6.55 12.81 -14.21
N PRO A 216 7.41 13.80 -14.51
CA PRO A 216 7.24 14.66 -15.69
C PRO A 216 7.21 13.89 -17.02
N HIS A 217 8.11 12.92 -17.18
CA HIS A 217 8.25 12.10 -18.39
C HIS A 217 8.96 10.77 -18.08
N THR A 218 8.93 9.84 -19.03
CA THR A 218 9.53 8.50 -18.87
C THR A 218 11.02 8.51 -18.60
N GLY A 219 11.77 9.54 -19.03
CA GLY A 219 13.20 9.71 -18.71
C GLY A 219 13.52 9.91 -17.23
N CYS A 220 12.52 10.19 -16.38
CA CYS A 220 12.69 10.27 -14.94
C CYS A 220 12.73 8.90 -14.23
N VAL A 221 12.49 7.79 -14.94
CA VAL A 221 12.36 6.44 -14.35
C VAL A 221 13.30 5.42 -15.01
N PRO A 222 14.64 5.55 -14.80
CA PRO A 222 15.65 4.81 -15.55
C PRO A 222 15.75 3.32 -15.20
N THR A 223 15.34 2.90 -14.00
CA THR A 223 15.62 1.56 -13.47
C THR A 223 14.34 0.75 -13.27
N PHE A 224 14.15 -0.26 -14.08
CA PHE A 224 13.01 -1.18 -14.03
C PHE A 224 13.43 -2.54 -14.62
N GLY A 225 12.61 -3.55 -14.46
CA GLY A 225 12.82 -4.84 -15.12
C GLY A 225 11.52 -5.60 -15.24
N VAL A 226 11.41 -6.44 -16.26
CA VAL A 226 10.24 -7.28 -16.50
C VAL A 226 10.68 -8.73 -16.55
N MET A 227 10.00 -9.62 -15.83
CA MET A 227 10.30 -11.05 -15.88
C MET A 227 9.02 -11.89 -15.77
N PRO A 228 9.02 -13.11 -16.37
CA PRO A 228 7.91 -14.03 -16.18
C PRO A 228 7.93 -14.61 -14.77
N TYR A 229 6.76 -14.77 -14.15
CA TYR A 229 6.60 -15.41 -12.85
C TYR A 229 5.20 -15.95 -12.67
N GLU A 230 5.08 -17.25 -12.30
CA GLU A 230 3.81 -17.90 -11.91
C GLU A 230 2.63 -17.59 -12.85
N GLY A 231 2.83 -17.79 -14.15
CA GLY A 231 1.81 -17.57 -15.17
C GLY A 231 1.48 -16.13 -15.52
N GLY A 232 2.23 -15.17 -14.97
CA GLY A 232 2.11 -13.74 -15.23
C GLY A 232 3.45 -13.06 -15.45
N LEU A 233 3.46 -11.75 -15.30
CA LEU A 233 4.64 -10.90 -15.41
C LEU A 233 4.90 -10.19 -14.08
N LEU A 234 6.16 -10.07 -13.68
CA LEU A 234 6.61 -9.18 -12.62
C LEU A 234 7.21 -7.93 -13.23
N LEU A 235 6.69 -6.78 -12.83
CA LEU A 235 7.33 -5.49 -13.01
C LEU A 235 8.15 -5.18 -11.75
N ARG A 236 9.46 -5.02 -11.93
CA ARG A 236 10.43 -4.87 -10.85
C ARG A 236 10.86 -3.42 -10.70
N PHE A 237 11.09 -3.03 -9.45
CA PHE A 237 11.51 -1.67 -9.09
C PHE A 237 12.80 -1.68 -8.27
N PRO A 238 13.60 -0.62 -8.31
CA PRO A 238 14.75 -0.45 -7.44
C PRO A 238 14.31 -0.33 -5.97
N ARG A 239 15.25 -0.40 -5.04
CA ARG A 239 14.98 -0.10 -3.63
C ARG A 239 14.93 1.41 -3.43
N ARG A 240 14.13 1.87 -2.47
CA ARG A 240 14.06 3.31 -2.13
C ARG A 240 15.43 3.92 -1.79
N ALA A 241 16.28 3.17 -1.11
CA ALA A 241 17.62 3.60 -0.75
C ALA A 241 18.61 3.62 -1.93
N ASP A 242 18.32 2.88 -3.02
CA ASP A 242 19.20 2.80 -4.19
C ASP A 242 18.35 2.73 -5.47
N ARG A 243 18.27 3.86 -6.16
CA ARG A 243 17.54 4.02 -7.43
C ARG A 243 18.28 3.38 -8.62
N SER A 244 19.58 3.17 -8.52
CA SER A 244 20.43 2.83 -9.66
C SER A 244 20.42 1.33 -9.99
N HIS A 245 20.05 0.47 -9.05
CA HIS A 245 20.13 -0.97 -9.20
C HIS A 245 18.82 -1.69 -8.87
N LEU A 246 18.51 -2.72 -9.66
CA LEU A 246 17.45 -3.66 -9.30
C LEU A 246 17.96 -4.66 -8.28
N PRO A 247 17.26 -4.85 -7.15
CA PRO A 247 17.63 -5.90 -6.20
C PRO A 247 17.54 -7.29 -6.84
N LYS A 248 18.40 -8.23 -6.42
CA LYS A 248 18.25 -9.64 -6.82
C LYS A 248 16.84 -10.11 -6.46
N PHE A 249 16.15 -10.73 -7.41
CA PHE A 249 14.83 -11.27 -7.16
C PHE A 249 14.93 -12.49 -6.22
N SER A 250 14.14 -12.48 -5.18
CA SER A 250 13.97 -13.61 -4.25
C SER A 250 12.52 -14.09 -4.34
N PRO A 251 12.29 -15.31 -4.86
CA PRO A 251 10.95 -15.89 -4.94
C PRO A 251 10.29 -15.98 -3.57
N ARG A 252 8.99 -15.69 -3.52
CA ARG A 252 8.16 -15.79 -2.31
C ARG A 252 6.94 -16.68 -2.57
N PRO A 253 7.15 -18.00 -2.74
CA PRO A 253 6.11 -18.90 -3.21
C PRO A 253 4.91 -18.99 -2.26
N LEU A 254 5.12 -18.95 -0.94
CA LEU A 254 4.04 -18.97 0.04
C LEU A 254 3.16 -17.71 -0.04
N LEU A 255 3.78 -16.52 -0.18
CA LEU A 255 3.04 -15.28 -0.35
C LEU A 255 2.25 -15.28 -1.65
N TYR A 256 2.85 -15.76 -2.74
CA TYR A 256 2.15 -15.88 -4.03
C TYR A 256 0.98 -16.86 -3.95
N LYS A 257 1.17 -18.02 -3.30
CA LYS A 257 0.11 -19.03 -3.10
C LYS A 257 -1.10 -18.42 -2.38
N THR A 258 -0.86 -17.70 -1.29
CA THR A 258 -1.93 -17.02 -0.53
C THR A 258 -2.65 -15.97 -1.38
N TYR A 259 -1.88 -15.20 -2.16
CA TYR A 259 -2.43 -14.23 -3.10
C TYR A 259 -3.30 -14.90 -4.19
N ALA A 260 -2.80 -15.95 -4.84
CA ALA A 260 -3.51 -16.68 -5.89
C ALA A 260 -4.82 -17.30 -5.36
N GLU A 261 -4.79 -17.82 -4.13
CA GLU A 261 -5.97 -18.34 -3.46
C GLU A 261 -7.02 -17.26 -3.21
N THR A 262 -6.61 -16.11 -2.66
CA THR A 262 -7.50 -14.96 -2.42
C THR A 262 -8.13 -14.49 -3.72
N ARG A 263 -7.35 -14.40 -4.79
CA ARG A 263 -7.83 -13.98 -6.10
C ARG A 263 -8.84 -14.96 -6.68
N ARG A 264 -8.58 -16.27 -6.59
CA ARG A 264 -9.55 -17.29 -7.01
C ARG A 264 -10.90 -17.14 -6.29
N TRP A 265 -10.87 -16.78 -5.00
CA TRP A 265 -12.09 -16.51 -4.25
C TRP A 265 -12.80 -15.26 -4.75
N GLN A 266 -12.09 -14.20 -5.05
CA GLN A 266 -12.66 -12.98 -5.64
C GLN A 266 -13.35 -13.27 -6.99
N GLU A 267 -12.76 -14.11 -7.82
CA GLU A 267 -13.34 -14.58 -9.08
C GLU A 267 -14.63 -15.38 -8.84
N VAL A 268 -14.63 -16.34 -7.91
CA VAL A 268 -15.81 -17.15 -7.54
C VAL A 268 -16.95 -16.26 -7.01
N LEU A 269 -16.62 -15.23 -6.23
CA LEU A 269 -17.59 -14.29 -5.66
C LEU A 269 -18.04 -13.22 -6.66
N GLY A 270 -17.40 -13.10 -7.82
CA GLY A 270 -17.66 -12.04 -8.81
C GLY A 270 -17.31 -10.64 -8.30
N VAL A 271 -16.30 -10.54 -7.42
CA VAL A 271 -15.84 -9.28 -6.81
C VAL A 271 -14.33 -9.16 -6.98
N GLU A 272 -13.89 -8.99 -8.22
CA GLU A 272 -12.47 -8.87 -8.57
C GLU A 272 -11.96 -7.42 -8.53
N ASN A 273 -12.86 -6.44 -8.50
CA ASN A 273 -12.52 -5.01 -8.55
C ASN A 273 -13.48 -4.15 -7.73
N VAL A 274 -13.06 -2.92 -7.45
CA VAL A 274 -13.82 -1.96 -6.63
C VAL A 274 -15.16 -1.61 -7.25
N GLY A 275 -15.27 -1.53 -8.58
CA GLY A 275 -16.55 -1.25 -9.25
C GLY A 275 -17.61 -2.34 -9.00
N GLN A 276 -17.20 -3.61 -9.03
CA GLN A 276 -18.09 -4.74 -8.67
C GLN A 276 -18.49 -4.69 -7.20
N LEU A 277 -17.55 -4.38 -6.28
CA LEU A 277 -17.86 -4.22 -4.87
C LEU A 277 -18.84 -3.08 -4.63
N ASN A 278 -18.63 -1.92 -5.24
CA ASN A 278 -19.53 -0.77 -5.15
C ASN A 278 -20.94 -1.13 -5.61
N ARG A 279 -21.06 -1.87 -6.71
CA ARG A 279 -22.36 -2.35 -7.21
C ARG A 279 -23.09 -3.23 -6.20
N LEU A 280 -22.37 -4.12 -5.50
CA LEU A 280 -22.97 -4.93 -4.44
C LEU A 280 -23.43 -4.09 -3.25
N CYS A 281 -22.64 -3.05 -2.89
CA CYS A 281 -23.03 -2.12 -1.82
C CYS A 281 -24.30 -1.33 -2.16
N LEU A 282 -24.40 -0.84 -3.41
CA LEU A 282 -25.57 -0.07 -3.87
C LEU A 282 -26.84 -0.92 -4.01
N ASN A 283 -26.70 -2.22 -4.24
CA ASN A 283 -27.82 -3.15 -4.42
C ASN A 283 -28.17 -3.93 -3.13
N ASP A 284 -27.71 -3.51 -1.96
CA ASP A 284 -27.89 -4.16 -0.66
C ASP A 284 -27.41 -5.63 -0.57
N ARG A 285 -26.60 -6.07 -1.54
CA ARG A 285 -26.05 -7.43 -1.60
C ARG A 285 -24.76 -7.60 -0.79
N VAL A 286 -24.18 -6.52 -0.29
CA VAL A 286 -22.94 -6.55 0.49
C VAL A 286 -23.05 -7.39 1.76
N ARG A 287 -24.24 -7.43 2.41
CA ARG A 287 -24.46 -8.28 3.59
C ARG A 287 -24.29 -9.77 3.30
N HIS A 288 -24.70 -10.20 2.10
CA HIS A 288 -24.52 -11.58 1.68
C HIS A 288 -23.04 -11.88 1.43
N LEU A 289 -22.31 -10.97 0.79
CA LEU A 289 -20.86 -11.07 0.59
C LEU A 289 -20.12 -11.19 1.94
N ILE A 290 -20.47 -10.36 2.94
CA ILE A 290 -19.89 -10.41 4.29
C ILE A 290 -20.07 -11.80 4.90
N ARG A 291 -21.29 -12.35 4.88
CA ARG A 291 -21.57 -13.69 5.43
C ARG A 291 -20.76 -14.79 4.75
N ILE A 292 -20.59 -14.71 3.43
CA ILE A 292 -19.77 -15.69 2.68
C ILE A 292 -18.30 -15.55 3.08
N ALA A 293 -17.79 -14.31 3.20
CA ALA A 293 -16.41 -14.05 3.60
C ALA A 293 -16.14 -14.55 5.05
N GLU A 294 -17.09 -14.34 5.97
CA GLU A 294 -17.01 -14.86 7.35
C GLU A 294 -17.04 -16.39 7.36
N GLY A 295 -17.95 -17.02 6.58
CA GLY A 295 -18.01 -18.48 6.46
C GLY A 295 -16.73 -19.08 5.87
N LEU A 296 -16.12 -18.41 4.88
CA LEU A 296 -14.84 -18.83 4.32
C LEU A 296 -13.71 -18.71 5.37
N HIS A 297 -13.70 -17.62 6.12
CA HIS A 297 -12.70 -17.40 7.18
C HIS A 297 -12.79 -18.50 8.24
N GLU A 298 -14.00 -18.83 8.72
CA GLU A 298 -14.22 -19.89 9.70
C GLU A 298 -13.77 -21.28 9.17
N LYS A 299 -14.14 -21.58 7.92
CA LYS A 299 -13.69 -22.82 7.27
C LYS A 299 -12.16 -22.92 7.21
N LYS A 300 -11.45 -21.81 6.96
CA LYS A 300 -9.98 -21.77 6.96
C LYS A 300 -9.39 -22.03 8.35
N ILE A 301 -10.00 -21.46 9.38
CA ILE A 301 -9.54 -21.69 10.78
C ILE A 301 -9.72 -23.16 11.15
N SER A 302 -10.87 -23.77 10.81
CA SER A 302 -11.10 -25.20 11.00
C SER A 302 -10.05 -26.05 10.28
N GLN A 303 -9.77 -25.77 9.00
CA GLN A 303 -8.73 -26.47 8.23
C GLN A 303 -7.33 -26.37 8.87
N ILE A 304 -6.99 -25.23 9.46
CA ILE A 304 -5.72 -25.05 10.19
C ILE A 304 -5.70 -25.95 11.44
N ALA A 305 -6.80 -26.01 12.19
CA ALA A 305 -6.89 -26.89 13.35
C ALA A 305 -6.74 -28.38 12.94
N ASP A 306 -7.39 -28.80 11.85
CA ASP A 306 -7.26 -30.15 11.29
C ASP A 306 -5.81 -30.45 10.86
N GLU A 307 -5.13 -29.48 10.24
CA GLU A 307 -3.72 -29.61 9.84
C GLU A 307 -2.80 -29.76 11.07
N ILE A 308 -3.02 -28.98 12.14
CA ILE A 308 -2.26 -29.07 13.38
C ILE A 308 -2.38 -30.48 13.98
N LEU A 309 -3.58 -31.06 13.96
CA LEU A 309 -3.83 -32.41 14.45
C LEU A 309 -3.17 -33.51 13.61
N SER A 310 -3.20 -33.34 12.30
CA SER A 310 -2.74 -34.38 11.35
C SER A 310 -1.21 -34.51 11.31
N ARG A 311 -0.45 -33.53 11.81
CA ARG A 311 1.02 -33.54 11.75
C ARG A 311 1.65 -34.55 12.71
N GLN A 312 2.72 -35.21 12.24
CA GLN A 312 3.56 -36.09 13.03
C GLN A 312 5.03 -35.67 12.84
N PRO A 313 5.82 -35.44 13.89
CA PRO A 313 5.41 -35.46 15.32
C PRO A 313 4.37 -34.39 15.62
N ARG A 314 3.67 -34.55 16.73
CA ARG A 314 2.60 -33.64 17.15
C ARG A 314 3.10 -32.18 17.25
N VAL A 315 2.32 -31.25 16.72
CA VAL A 315 2.55 -29.83 16.88
C VAL A 315 2.31 -29.43 18.35
N ARG A 316 3.29 -28.80 18.95
CA ARG A 316 3.21 -28.29 20.33
C ARG A 316 3.24 -26.77 20.42
N LEU A 317 3.72 -26.12 19.34
CA LEU A 317 3.82 -24.66 19.26
C LEU A 317 3.15 -24.15 17.96
N VAL A 318 2.27 -23.17 18.09
CA VAL A 318 1.72 -22.40 16.96
C VAL A 318 2.09 -20.94 17.16
N THR A 319 2.67 -20.32 16.16
CA THR A 319 3.01 -18.88 16.21
C THR A 319 2.12 -18.08 15.24
N ILE A 320 1.60 -16.96 15.73
CA ILE A 320 0.71 -16.07 14.99
C ILE A 320 1.36 -14.69 14.89
N ALA A 321 1.65 -14.24 13.67
CA ALA A 321 2.19 -12.91 13.43
C ALA A 321 1.22 -12.02 12.66
N GLY A 322 1.33 -10.73 12.90
CA GLY A 322 0.60 -9.70 12.18
C GLY A 322 0.79 -8.33 12.81
N PRO A 323 0.55 -7.25 12.07
CA PRO A 323 0.69 -5.89 12.59
C PRO A 323 -0.33 -5.62 13.72
N SER A 324 -0.16 -4.50 14.41
CA SER A 324 -1.11 -4.07 15.44
C SER A 324 -2.53 -3.94 14.83
N SER A 325 -3.55 -4.29 15.61
CA SER A 325 -4.96 -4.27 15.19
C SER A 325 -5.31 -5.16 13.98
N SER A 326 -4.47 -6.12 13.61
CA SER A 326 -4.74 -7.07 12.50
C SER A 326 -5.70 -8.21 12.86
N GLY A 327 -6.10 -8.32 14.14
CA GLY A 327 -6.98 -9.38 14.63
C GLY A 327 -6.28 -10.66 15.06
N LYS A 328 -4.96 -10.65 15.35
CA LYS A 328 -4.19 -11.81 15.84
C LYS A 328 -4.85 -12.51 17.02
N THR A 329 -5.17 -11.75 18.05
CA THR A 329 -5.81 -12.28 19.29
C THR A 329 -7.20 -12.86 19.01
N THR A 330 -7.98 -12.23 18.13
CA THR A 330 -9.29 -12.75 17.69
C THR A 330 -9.13 -14.05 16.93
N PHE A 331 -8.16 -14.12 16.02
CA PHE A 331 -7.83 -15.34 15.28
C PHE A 331 -7.37 -16.45 16.22
N ALA A 332 -6.45 -16.17 17.18
CA ALA A 332 -5.99 -17.13 18.15
C ALA A 332 -7.15 -17.73 18.98
N LYS A 333 -8.07 -16.89 19.46
CA LYS A 333 -9.26 -17.37 20.19
C LYS A 333 -10.16 -18.26 19.35
N ARG A 334 -10.40 -17.91 18.09
CA ARG A 334 -11.20 -18.75 17.17
C ARG A 334 -10.51 -20.07 16.85
N LEU A 335 -9.19 -20.05 16.62
CA LEU A 335 -8.39 -21.26 16.45
C LEU A 335 -8.46 -22.15 17.68
N GLY A 336 -8.37 -21.56 18.89
CA GLY A 336 -8.50 -22.29 20.16
C GLY A 336 -9.84 -23.02 20.28
N ILE A 337 -10.95 -22.41 19.83
CA ILE A 337 -12.26 -23.07 19.77
C ILE A 337 -12.22 -24.27 18.85
N GLN A 338 -11.65 -24.13 17.64
CA GLN A 338 -11.55 -25.25 16.67
C GLN A 338 -10.62 -26.37 17.16
N LEU A 339 -9.54 -26.02 17.88
CA LEU A 339 -8.67 -27.01 18.52
C LEU A 339 -9.42 -27.76 19.64
N LEU A 340 -10.19 -27.03 20.47
CA LEU A 340 -10.97 -27.63 21.56
C LEU A 340 -12.08 -28.57 21.04
N VAL A 341 -12.74 -28.23 19.93
CA VAL A 341 -13.71 -29.13 19.25
C VAL A 341 -13.05 -30.47 18.89
N ASN A 342 -11.77 -30.45 18.61
CA ASN A 342 -10.96 -31.62 18.30
C ASN A 342 -10.26 -32.24 19.53
N GLY A 343 -10.61 -31.80 20.75
CA GLY A 343 -10.08 -32.33 22.03
C GLY A 343 -8.70 -31.82 22.41
N ILE A 344 -8.22 -30.73 21.80
CA ILE A 344 -6.94 -30.08 22.11
C ILE A 344 -7.20 -28.76 22.81
N GLU A 345 -6.67 -28.59 24.01
CA GLU A 345 -6.67 -27.31 24.69
C GLU A 345 -5.54 -26.40 24.18
N MET A 346 -5.82 -25.11 24.17
CA MET A 346 -4.88 -24.07 23.77
C MET A 346 -4.42 -23.26 24.99
N VAL A 347 -3.10 -23.16 25.19
CA VAL A 347 -2.47 -22.20 26.09
C VAL A 347 -2.01 -21.00 25.28
N SER A 348 -2.45 -19.78 25.63
CA SER A 348 -2.15 -18.56 24.84
C SER A 348 -1.10 -17.71 25.53
N LEU A 349 -0.05 -17.35 24.81
CA LEU A 349 1.04 -16.49 25.26
C LEU A 349 1.18 -15.29 24.31
N SER A 350 1.04 -14.08 24.84
CA SER A 350 1.24 -12.86 24.06
C SER A 350 2.68 -12.35 24.19
N LEU A 351 3.35 -12.15 23.05
CA LEU A 351 4.67 -11.51 23.00
C LEU A 351 4.64 -10.07 23.53
N ASP A 352 3.49 -9.42 23.49
CA ASP A 352 3.33 -8.05 23.95
C ASP A 352 3.57 -7.91 25.47
N ASN A 353 3.50 -9.02 26.23
CA ASN A 353 3.85 -9.03 27.65
C ASN A 353 5.37 -9.08 27.92
N TYR A 354 6.18 -9.40 26.91
CA TYR A 354 7.63 -9.53 27.01
C TYR A 354 8.40 -8.29 26.58
N TYR A 355 7.73 -7.16 26.31
CA TYR A 355 8.43 -5.92 26.02
C TYR A 355 9.37 -5.53 27.17
N VAL A 356 10.56 -5.02 26.82
CA VAL A 356 11.44 -4.33 27.76
C VAL A 356 10.81 -2.99 28.19
N ASN A 357 11.27 -2.42 29.29
CA ASN A 357 10.75 -1.11 29.72
C ASN A 357 11.02 -0.03 28.64
N ARG A 358 10.19 1.00 28.59
CA ARG A 358 10.25 2.05 27.56
C ARG A 358 11.63 2.70 27.46
N GLU A 359 12.32 2.84 28.59
CA GLU A 359 13.65 3.44 28.67
C GLU A 359 14.73 2.56 28.01
N GLU A 360 14.51 1.25 27.98
CA GLU A 360 15.41 0.22 27.44
C GLU A 360 15.12 -0.11 25.98
N THR A 361 14.01 0.45 25.42
CA THR A 361 13.62 0.21 24.01
C THR A 361 14.72 0.63 23.06
N PRO A 362 15.12 -0.21 22.08
CA PRO A 362 16.07 0.13 21.04
C PRO A 362 15.70 1.42 20.32
N ARG A 363 16.70 2.12 19.76
CA ARG A 363 16.47 3.34 19.02
C ARG A 363 16.71 3.15 17.53
N ASP A 364 15.88 3.78 16.71
CA ASP A 364 16.04 3.81 15.26
C ASP A 364 17.24 4.69 14.83
N GLU A 365 17.54 4.73 13.54
CA GLU A 365 18.62 5.55 12.96
C GLU A 365 18.47 7.05 13.24
N GLN A 366 17.28 7.52 13.58
CA GLN A 366 16.97 8.90 13.97
C GLN A 366 16.98 9.14 15.48
N GLY A 367 17.37 8.11 16.28
CA GLY A 367 17.45 8.18 17.73
C GLY A 367 16.10 8.09 18.47
N ARG A 368 15.01 7.73 17.79
CA ARG A 368 13.68 7.56 18.38
C ARG A 368 13.48 6.10 18.83
N PRO A 369 12.74 5.84 19.92
CA PRO A 369 12.42 4.48 20.33
C PRO A 369 11.76 3.67 19.20
N ASP A 370 12.31 2.50 18.89
CA ASP A 370 11.78 1.57 17.91
C ASP A 370 11.08 0.40 18.62
N PHE A 371 9.77 0.54 18.81
CA PHE A 371 8.93 -0.48 19.43
C PHE A 371 8.64 -1.67 18.49
N GLU A 372 8.98 -1.57 17.21
CA GLU A 372 8.84 -2.65 16.25
C GLU A 372 10.13 -3.47 16.08
N ALA A 373 11.22 -3.07 16.69
CA ALA A 373 12.45 -3.86 16.72
C ALA A 373 12.23 -5.18 17.50
N LEU A 374 12.88 -6.25 17.05
CA LEU A 374 12.82 -7.54 17.75
C LEU A 374 13.41 -7.43 19.16
N GLU A 375 14.44 -6.64 19.33
CA GLU A 375 15.16 -6.37 20.57
C GLU A 375 14.35 -5.49 21.55
N ALA A 376 13.18 -5.00 21.17
CA ALA A 376 12.20 -4.42 22.08
C ALA A 376 11.52 -5.50 22.95
N ILE A 377 11.67 -6.77 22.58
CA ILE A 377 11.23 -7.93 23.36
C ILE A 377 12.42 -8.46 24.17
N ASP A 378 12.20 -8.79 25.43
CA ASP A 378 13.15 -9.51 26.29
C ASP A 378 13.28 -10.97 25.80
N LEU A 379 14.18 -11.17 24.83
CA LEU A 379 14.36 -12.45 24.17
C LEU A 379 14.88 -13.53 25.13
N ASP A 380 15.73 -13.16 26.08
CA ASP A 380 16.33 -14.12 27.01
C ASP A 380 15.27 -14.66 27.96
N LEU A 381 14.43 -13.79 28.51
CA LEU A 381 13.29 -14.21 29.35
C LEU A 381 12.30 -15.06 28.53
N PHE A 382 11.98 -14.63 27.31
CA PHE A 382 11.06 -15.37 26.44
C PHE A 382 11.57 -16.75 26.08
N HIS A 383 12.86 -16.89 25.71
CA HIS A 383 13.47 -18.18 25.35
C HIS A 383 13.51 -19.14 26.57
N ARG A 384 13.83 -18.62 27.74
CA ARG A 384 13.81 -19.41 28.96
C ARG A 384 12.40 -19.95 29.23
N HIS A 385 11.39 -19.09 29.29
CA HIS A 385 10.01 -19.49 29.51
C HIS A 385 9.48 -20.44 28.44
N LEU A 386 9.82 -20.18 27.15
CA LEU A 386 9.43 -21.09 26.08
C LEU A 386 10.02 -22.50 26.29
N SER A 387 11.29 -22.61 26.67
CA SER A 387 11.96 -23.89 26.89
C SER A 387 11.37 -24.63 28.08
N GLU A 388 11.13 -23.95 29.21
CA GLU A 388 10.52 -24.49 30.43
C GLU A 388 9.07 -24.96 30.14
N LEU A 389 8.26 -24.14 29.44
CA LEU A 389 6.91 -24.55 29.04
C LEU A 389 6.91 -25.79 28.13
N MET A 390 7.84 -25.84 27.16
CA MET A 390 7.97 -27.01 26.27
C MET A 390 8.42 -28.28 27.03
N ALA A 391 9.11 -28.12 28.14
CA ALA A 391 9.46 -29.19 29.07
C ALA A 391 8.32 -29.59 30.02
N GLY A 392 7.20 -28.86 30.05
CA GLY A 392 6.06 -29.08 30.94
C GLY A 392 6.22 -28.45 32.32
N GLU A 393 7.21 -27.59 32.49
CA GLU A 393 7.45 -26.85 33.73
C GLU A 393 6.49 -25.65 33.85
N GLU A 394 6.22 -25.24 35.09
CA GLU A 394 5.43 -24.05 35.40
C GLU A 394 6.34 -22.81 35.36
N VAL A 395 5.92 -21.77 34.66
CA VAL A 395 6.61 -20.47 34.60
C VAL A 395 5.70 -19.35 35.07
N LEU A 396 6.28 -18.30 35.63
CA LEU A 396 5.58 -17.06 35.91
C LEU A 396 5.72 -16.14 34.66
N THR A 397 4.64 -15.94 33.93
CA THR A 397 4.65 -15.11 32.72
C THR A 397 4.46 -13.62 33.04
N PRO A 398 5.28 -12.73 32.46
CA PRO A 398 5.22 -11.30 32.75
C PRO A 398 3.91 -10.67 32.29
N ARG A 399 3.63 -9.48 32.83
CA ARG A 399 2.58 -8.58 32.33
C ARG A 399 3.16 -7.21 32.00
N PHE A 400 2.83 -6.68 30.84
CA PHE A 400 3.26 -5.35 30.43
C PHE A 400 2.12 -4.34 30.53
N ASP A 401 2.41 -3.16 31.08
CA ASP A 401 1.48 -2.06 31.17
C ASP A 401 1.81 -1.02 30.08
N PHE A 402 0.99 -0.98 29.04
CA PHE A 402 1.18 -0.05 27.91
C PHE A 402 0.96 1.43 28.28
N VAL A 403 0.24 1.71 29.38
CA VAL A 403 0.01 3.09 29.82
C VAL A 403 1.28 3.66 30.42
N THR A 404 1.90 2.93 31.34
CA THR A 404 3.16 3.32 31.96
C THR A 404 4.37 3.01 31.07
N GLY A 405 4.26 2.06 30.15
CA GLY A 405 5.35 1.57 29.31
C GLY A 405 6.36 0.73 30.07
N ARG A 406 5.90 0.01 31.10
CA ARG A 406 6.75 -0.80 32.00
C ARG A 406 6.18 -2.19 32.21
N ARG A 407 7.05 -3.15 32.41
CA ARG A 407 6.70 -4.48 32.93
C ARG A 407 6.23 -4.35 34.37
N ARG A 408 5.14 -5.04 34.75
CA ARG A 408 4.66 -5.08 36.12
C ARG A 408 5.62 -5.86 37.02
N ALA A 409 5.51 -5.63 38.33
CA ALA A 409 6.30 -6.37 39.34
C ALA A 409 6.03 -7.88 39.22
N GLU A 410 7.00 -8.69 39.63
CA GLU A 410 6.91 -10.17 39.52
C GLU A 410 5.73 -10.74 40.30
N ASP A 411 5.29 -10.10 41.38
CA ASP A 411 4.09 -10.48 42.14
C ASP A 411 2.79 -10.43 41.32
N ASP A 412 2.79 -9.65 40.22
CA ASP A 412 1.67 -9.56 39.30
C ASP A 412 1.77 -10.54 38.12
N TRP A 413 2.84 -11.34 38.04
CA TRP A 413 3.01 -12.30 36.97
C TRP A 413 2.07 -13.49 37.13
N VAL A 414 1.75 -14.15 36.03
CA VAL A 414 0.71 -15.19 36.00
C VAL A 414 1.36 -16.55 35.80
N PRO A 415 1.07 -17.53 36.69
CA PRO A 415 1.55 -18.89 36.51
C PRO A 415 0.96 -19.47 35.20
N MET A 416 1.80 -20.13 34.43
CA MET A 416 1.46 -20.81 33.20
C MET A 416 2.21 -22.13 33.11
N ARG A 417 1.51 -23.16 32.64
CA ARG A 417 2.09 -24.49 32.39
C ARG A 417 1.54 -25.04 31.09
N LEU A 418 2.30 -25.83 30.38
CA LEU A 418 1.90 -26.50 29.15
C LEU A 418 1.92 -28.01 29.36
N ASP A 419 0.75 -28.63 29.39
CA ASP A 419 0.63 -30.09 29.50
C ASP A 419 0.82 -30.77 28.13
N ASP A 420 1.06 -32.10 28.16
CA ASP A 420 1.38 -32.88 26.95
C ASP A 420 0.27 -32.87 25.88
N HIS A 421 -0.99 -32.74 26.30
CA HIS A 421 -2.14 -32.71 25.38
C HIS A 421 -2.53 -31.31 24.91
N GLN A 422 -1.85 -30.27 25.39
CA GLN A 422 -2.10 -28.90 25.05
C GLN A 422 -1.18 -28.39 23.91
N VAL A 423 -1.57 -27.30 23.28
CA VAL A 423 -0.80 -26.57 22.25
C VAL A 423 -0.57 -25.15 22.74
N LEU A 424 0.69 -24.72 22.78
CA LEU A 424 1.07 -23.35 23.05
C LEU A 424 0.84 -22.48 21.79
N VAL A 425 0.07 -21.42 21.93
CA VAL A 425 -0.14 -20.44 20.86
C VAL A 425 0.51 -19.13 21.27
N VAL A 426 1.57 -18.73 20.54
CA VAL A 426 2.31 -17.49 20.76
C VAL A 426 1.88 -16.47 19.72
N GLU A 427 1.37 -15.32 20.15
CA GLU A 427 0.95 -14.25 19.24
C GLU A 427 1.72 -12.95 19.45
N GLY A 428 2.04 -12.24 18.37
CA GLY A 428 2.71 -10.95 18.40
C GLY A 428 3.21 -10.52 17.02
N ILE A 429 3.75 -9.31 16.92
CA ILE A 429 4.26 -8.80 15.64
C ILE A 429 5.42 -9.63 15.07
N HIS A 430 6.20 -10.25 15.94
CA HIS A 430 7.37 -11.07 15.60
C HIS A 430 7.09 -12.59 15.57
N GLY A 431 5.85 -13.05 15.69
CA GLY A 431 5.52 -14.47 15.82
C GLY A 431 6.13 -15.39 14.75
N LEU A 432 6.42 -14.90 13.53
CA LEU A 432 7.09 -15.66 12.47
C LEU A 432 8.62 -15.46 12.42
N ASN A 433 9.20 -14.75 13.36
CA ASN A 433 10.66 -14.59 13.41
C ASN A 433 11.32 -15.86 13.98
N ASN A 434 12.18 -16.49 13.19
CA ASN A 434 12.85 -17.73 13.61
C ASN A 434 13.69 -17.59 14.89
N ARG A 435 14.19 -16.40 15.19
CA ARG A 435 14.96 -16.15 16.43
C ARG A 435 14.14 -16.36 17.70
N LEU A 436 12.82 -16.19 17.65
CA LEU A 436 11.95 -16.44 18.81
C LEU A 436 11.78 -17.91 19.16
N THR A 437 11.82 -18.79 18.16
CA THR A 437 11.43 -20.19 18.35
C THR A 437 12.51 -21.18 17.95
N GLN A 438 13.77 -20.74 17.96
CA GLN A 438 14.91 -21.58 17.54
C GLN A 438 15.13 -22.82 18.44
N SER A 439 14.70 -22.77 19.71
CA SER A 439 14.78 -23.90 20.64
C SER A 439 13.74 -24.99 20.36
N VAL A 440 12.69 -24.71 19.59
CA VAL A 440 11.62 -25.67 19.26
C VAL A 440 11.90 -26.29 17.91
N PRO A 441 11.90 -27.64 17.78
CA PRO A 441 12.04 -28.33 16.50
C PRO A 441 11.00 -27.87 15.48
N ARG A 442 11.41 -27.75 14.19
CA ARG A 442 10.54 -27.21 13.13
C ARG A 442 9.30 -28.08 12.89
N GLU A 443 9.43 -29.38 13.05
CA GLU A 443 8.38 -30.36 12.91
C GLU A 443 7.29 -30.28 13.99
N GLN A 444 7.61 -29.66 15.14
CA GLN A 444 6.67 -29.44 16.24
C GLN A 444 6.03 -28.04 16.23
N LYS A 445 6.28 -27.25 15.19
CA LYS A 445 5.75 -25.88 15.09
C LYS A 445 5.19 -25.54 13.71
#